data_39dc6311447a0ebae5a93fb1c59562d9
#
_entry.id   39dc6311447a0ebae5a93fb1c59562d9
#
_cell.length_a   1.000
_cell.length_b   1.000
_cell.length_c   1.000
_cell.angle_alpha   90.00
_cell.angle_beta   90.00
_cell.angle_gamma   90.00
#
_symmetry.space_group_name_H-M   'P 1'
#
loop_
_entity.id
_entity.type
_entity.pdbx_description
1 polymer ?
#
loop_
_entity_poly.entity_id
_entity_poly.type
_entity_poly.pdbx_seq_one_letter_code
_entity_poly.pdbx_strand_id
1 'polypeptide(L)'
;MASPFPILTERLILRPFRDEDLEAMVAIYGREDVNRYLDWGPRSRDDVREWLGRFNRLTDITPRGDALRLAALLKGSDSLIGDFSVWRTSREHLQGEIGFVVHPDHQGKGYAVEAATVMLRMGFERLGFHRIAGQCDPRNAASASLMERLGMRREAHLLENMLVRGEWVGTLVFAMLATEWQAAEARARA
;
A
#
# COMPACT_ATOMS: atom_id res chain seq x y z
N MET A 1 -18.12 6.46 16.52
CA MET A 1 -18.53 5.76 15.28
C MET A 1 -17.99 4.34 15.32
N ALA A 2 -18.74 3.35 14.85
CA ALA A 2 -18.25 1.97 14.82
C ALA A 2 -17.01 1.87 13.91
N SER A 3 -16.09 0.98 14.25
CA SER A 3 -14.92 0.70 13.43
C SER A 3 -15.36 0.21 12.04
N PRO A 4 -14.84 0.73 10.91
CA PRO A 4 -15.20 0.24 9.59
C PRO A 4 -14.52 -1.09 9.25
N PHE A 5 -13.71 -1.62 10.17
CA PHE A 5 -12.93 -2.84 9.96
C PHE A 5 -13.64 -4.07 10.57
N PRO A 6 -13.51 -5.25 9.91
CA PRO A 6 -12.80 -5.50 8.66
C PRO A 6 -13.54 -4.96 7.43
N ILE A 7 -12.79 -4.58 6.38
CA ILE A 7 -13.34 -4.28 5.06
C ILE A 7 -13.30 -5.55 4.22
N LEU A 8 -14.46 -5.94 3.71
CA LEU A 8 -14.60 -7.13 2.88
C LEU A 8 -14.65 -6.72 1.40
N THR A 9 -13.84 -7.35 0.57
CA THR A 9 -13.90 -7.24 -0.90
C THR A 9 -14.46 -8.54 -1.48
N GLU A 10 -14.32 -8.78 -2.76
CA GLU A 10 -14.74 -10.04 -3.39
C GLU A 10 -13.97 -11.24 -2.81
N ARG A 11 -12.63 -11.13 -2.76
CA ARG A 11 -11.72 -12.23 -2.41
C ARG A 11 -10.91 -12.00 -1.14
N LEU A 12 -10.90 -10.77 -0.59
CA LEU A 12 -10.02 -10.39 0.51
C LEU A 12 -10.79 -9.90 1.74
N ILE A 13 -10.10 -9.98 2.88
CA ILE A 13 -10.43 -9.34 4.15
C ILE A 13 -9.30 -8.36 4.45
N LEU A 14 -9.59 -7.05 4.50
CA LEU A 14 -8.62 -6.05 4.95
C LEU A 14 -8.96 -5.63 6.37
N ARG A 15 -7.99 -5.75 7.27
CA ARG A 15 -8.15 -5.39 8.68
C ARG A 15 -6.86 -4.80 9.26
N PRO A 16 -6.94 -4.08 10.38
CA PRO A 16 -5.76 -3.73 11.15
C PRO A 16 -4.91 -4.97 11.46
N PHE A 17 -3.60 -4.75 11.54
CA PHE A 17 -2.68 -5.80 11.97
C PHE A 17 -2.97 -6.23 13.41
N ARG A 18 -2.55 -7.44 13.76
CA ARG A 18 -2.63 -8.05 15.09
C ARG A 18 -1.31 -8.68 15.45
N ASP A 19 -1.07 -8.94 16.70
CA ASP A 19 0.18 -9.55 17.16
C ASP A 19 0.37 -10.98 16.58
N GLU A 20 -0.74 -11.68 16.31
CA GLU A 20 -0.74 -13.00 15.68
C GLU A 20 -0.25 -12.99 14.23
N ASP A 21 -0.22 -11.83 13.57
CA ASP A 21 0.28 -11.68 12.19
C ASP A 21 1.80 -11.75 12.08
N LEU A 22 2.53 -11.77 13.21
CA LEU A 22 3.99 -11.66 13.26
C LEU A 22 4.68 -12.68 12.34
N GLU A 23 4.34 -13.95 12.43
CA GLU A 23 5.04 -15.00 11.66
C GLU A 23 4.76 -14.88 10.15
N ALA A 24 3.54 -14.50 9.77
CA ALA A 24 3.19 -14.24 8.38
C ALA A 24 3.91 -12.99 7.82
N MET A 25 4.07 -11.96 8.64
CA MET A 25 4.85 -10.76 8.30
C MET A 25 6.34 -11.07 8.16
N VAL A 26 6.90 -11.91 9.05
CA VAL A 26 8.29 -12.39 8.95
C VAL A 26 8.50 -13.18 7.66
N ALA A 27 7.54 -14.05 7.29
CA ALA A 27 7.59 -14.79 6.04
C ALA A 27 7.58 -13.89 4.78
N ILE A 28 7.02 -12.69 4.87
CA ILE A 28 7.04 -11.70 3.78
C ILE A 28 8.33 -10.86 3.84
N TYR A 29 8.57 -10.17 4.96
CA TYR A 29 9.63 -9.16 5.07
C TYR A 29 11.05 -9.73 5.29
N GLY A 30 11.17 -11.00 5.66
CA GLY A 30 12.45 -11.71 5.73
C GLY A 30 13.00 -12.16 4.37
N ARG A 31 12.24 -12.03 3.29
CA ARG A 31 12.61 -12.53 1.95
C ARG A 31 13.44 -11.52 1.17
N GLU A 32 14.50 -11.98 0.52
CA GLU A 32 15.33 -11.17 -0.39
C GLU A 32 14.54 -10.68 -1.61
N ASP A 33 13.73 -11.56 -2.21
CA ASP A 33 12.99 -11.24 -3.43
C ASP A 33 11.90 -10.17 -3.20
N VAL A 34 11.28 -10.15 -2.01
CA VAL A 34 10.32 -9.10 -1.60
C VAL A 34 11.02 -7.77 -1.38
N ASN A 35 12.20 -7.79 -0.76
CA ASN A 35 12.95 -6.58 -0.40
C ASN A 35 13.85 -6.06 -1.52
N ARG A 36 13.88 -6.74 -2.67
CA ARG A 36 14.79 -6.44 -3.78
C ARG A 36 14.76 -4.98 -4.23
N TYR A 37 13.57 -4.39 -4.29
CA TYR A 37 13.32 -3.03 -4.78
C TYR A 37 12.88 -2.06 -3.70
N LEU A 38 12.98 -2.47 -2.42
CA LEU A 38 12.70 -1.62 -1.28
C LEU A 38 14.00 -0.92 -0.83
N ASP A 39 13.85 0.23 -0.19
CA ASP A 39 14.97 1.02 0.35
C ASP A 39 15.61 0.38 1.59
N TRP A 40 15.03 -0.70 2.09
CA TRP A 40 15.57 -1.55 3.16
C TRP A 40 15.80 -2.98 2.67
N GLY A 41 16.64 -3.74 3.40
CA GLY A 41 16.87 -5.16 3.18
C GLY A 41 15.89 -6.06 3.95
N PRO A 42 16.09 -7.39 3.85
CA PRO A 42 15.33 -8.36 4.65
C PRO A 42 15.35 -8.02 6.13
N ARG A 43 14.20 -8.20 6.77
CA ARG A 43 14.01 -7.86 8.17
C ARG A 43 14.10 -9.08 9.08
N SER A 44 14.75 -8.90 10.22
CA SER A 44 14.74 -9.89 11.29
C SER A 44 13.35 -9.99 11.93
N ARG A 45 13.10 -11.07 12.66
CA ARG A 45 11.87 -11.26 13.42
C ARG A 45 11.63 -10.14 14.44
N ASP A 46 12.69 -9.61 15.04
CA ASP A 46 12.58 -8.53 16.02
C ASP A 46 12.27 -7.19 15.36
N ASP A 47 12.86 -6.88 14.19
CA ASP A 47 12.49 -5.72 13.38
C ASP A 47 11.00 -5.76 12.99
N VAL A 48 10.53 -6.92 12.53
CA VAL A 48 9.12 -7.09 12.14
C VAL A 48 8.19 -6.94 13.34
N ARG A 49 8.58 -7.45 14.53
CA ARG A 49 7.80 -7.25 15.76
C ARG A 49 7.69 -5.78 16.14
N GLU A 50 8.80 -5.03 16.09
CA GLU A 50 8.79 -3.60 16.36
C GLU A 50 7.87 -2.85 15.37
N TRP A 51 7.96 -3.18 14.09
CA TRP A 51 7.11 -2.61 13.06
C TRP A 51 5.63 -2.93 13.29
N LEU A 52 5.30 -4.17 13.60
CA LEU A 52 3.93 -4.60 13.88
C LEU A 52 3.32 -3.78 15.02
N GLY A 53 4.07 -3.53 16.09
CA GLY A 53 3.63 -2.66 17.18
C GLY A 53 3.37 -1.21 16.79
N ARG A 54 3.99 -0.73 15.70
CA ARG A 54 3.68 0.59 15.10
C ARG A 54 2.46 0.51 14.18
N PHE A 55 2.34 -0.54 13.35
CA PHE A 55 1.27 -0.71 12.37
C PHE A 55 -0.10 -0.86 13.01
N ASN A 56 -0.18 -1.55 14.16
CA ASN A 56 -1.42 -1.70 14.93
C ASN A 56 -2.08 -0.37 15.32
N ARG A 57 -1.32 0.73 15.30
CA ARG A 57 -1.81 2.08 15.64
C ARG A 57 -2.21 2.92 14.42
N LEU A 58 -1.90 2.48 13.20
CA LEU A 58 -2.16 3.21 11.96
C LEU A 58 -3.55 2.86 11.40
N THR A 59 -4.59 3.21 12.16
CA THR A 59 -5.99 2.86 11.88
C THR A 59 -6.94 4.06 11.89
N ASP A 60 -6.43 5.28 12.08
CA ASP A 60 -7.25 6.50 12.06
C ASP A 60 -7.61 6.88 10.62
N ILE A 61 -8.87 6.71 10.28
CA ILE A 61 -9.45 7.04 8.97
C ILE A 61 -10.20 8.37 8.94
N THR A 62 -10.00 9.22 9.93
CA THR A 62 -10.55 10.58 9.92
C THR A 62 -9.66 11.52 9.09
N PRO A 63 -10.17 12.69 8.63
CA PRO A 63 -9.32 13.68 7.97
C PRO A 63 -8.16 14.22 8.83
N ARG A 64 -8.16 13.90 10.13
CA ARG A 64 -7.06 14.20 11.05
C ARG A 64 -6.00 13.11 11.12
N GLY A 65 -6.35 11.89 10.66
CA GLY A 65 -5.43 10.76 10.61
C GLY A 65 -4.26 10.97 9.65
N ASP A 66 -3.10 10.45 10.00
CA ASP A 66 -1.88 10.58 9.20
C ASP A 66 -1.61 9.35 8.36
N ALA A 67 -2.09 8.18 8.76
CA ALA A 67 -1.86 6.95 8.02
C ALA A 67 -2.93 5.90 8.34
N LEU A 68 -3.19 5.08 7.34
CA LEU A 68 -3.92 3.82 7.46
C LEU A 68 -3.03 2.71 6.92
N ARG A 69 -2.91 1.61 7.69
CA ARG A 69 -2.19 0.41 7.25
C ARG A 69 -2.98 -0.83 7.60
N LEU A 70 -3.17 -1.71 6.62
CA LEU A 70 -4.02 -2.88 6.75
C LEU A 70 -3.31 -4.14 6.26
N ALA A 71 -3.51 -5.22 6.98
CA ALA A 71 -3.25 -6.57 6.53
C ALA A 71 -4.32 -6.98 5.51
N ALA A 72 -3.91 -7.58 4.40
CA ALA A 72 -4.81 -8.22 3.45
C ALA A 72 -4.73 -9.75 3.62
N LEU A 73 -5.89 -10.39 3.83
CA LEU A 73 -6.02 -11.82 4.02
C LEU A 73 -6.92 -12.40 2.93
N LEU A 74 -6.63 -13.63 2.51
CA LEU A 74 -7.52 -14.37 1.60
C LEU A 74 -8.76 -14.86 2.35
N LYS A 75 -9.94 -14.62 1.80
CA LYS A 75 -11.18 -15.24 2.29
C LYS A 75 -11.09 -16.76 2.23
N GLY A 76 -11.55 -17.42 3.29
CA GLY A 76 -11.63 -18.86 3.37
C GLY A 76 -10.37 -19.57 3.85
N SER A 77 -9.19 -18.93 3.82
CA SER A 77 -7.96 -19.49 4.38
C SER A 77 -7.37 -18.64 5.51
N ASP A 78 -7.82 -17.40 5.64
CA ASP A 78 -7.27 -16.38 6.56
C ASP A 78 -5.75 -16.18 6.43
N SER A 79 -5.16 -16.61 5.31
CA SER A 79 -3.75 -16.42 5.02
C SER A 79 -3.47 -14.95 4.75
N LEU A 80 -2.55 -14.36 5.50
CA LEU A 80 -2.06 -13.01 5.24
C LEU A 80 -1.21 -13.01 3.96
N ILE A 81 -1.65 -12.23 2.97
CA ILE A 81 -1.02 -12.20 1.65
C ILE A 81 -0.27 -10.90 1.37
N GLY A 82 -0.46 -9.89 2.19
CA GLY A 82 0.20 -8.61 1.96
C GLY A 82 -0.18 -7.54 2.97
N ASP A 83 0.49 -6.43 2.80
CA ASP A 83 0.46 -5.23 3.60
C ASP A 83 0.18 -4.04 2.68
N PHE A 84 -0.85 -3.27 3.00
CA PHE A 84 -1.30 -2.13 2.21
C PHE A 84 -1.43 -0.91 3.10
N SER A 85 -0.91 0.22 2.63
CA SER A 85 -0.91 1.46 3.40
C SER A 85 -1.22 2.67 2.53
N VAL A 86 -1.80 3.68 3.14
CA VAL A 86 -1.89 5.03 2.61
C VAL A 86 -1.58 6.00 3.74
N TRP A 87 -0.69 6.95 3.48
CA TRP A 87 -0.27 7.91 4.50
C TRP A 87 -0.22 9.34 3.95
N ARG A 88 -0.28 10.30 4.85
CA ARG A 88 -0.26 11.72 4.55
C ARG A 88 1.18 12.20 4.33
N THR A 89 1.44 12.85 3.20
CA THR A 89 2.72 13.49 2.89
C THR A 89 2.66 15.01 3.08
N SER A 90 1.46 15.61 2.96
CA SER A 90 1.25 17.04 3.24
C SER A 90 -0.16 17.29 3.79
N ARG A 91 -0.25 17.96 4.93
CA ARG A 91 -1.53 18.43 5.49
C ARG A 91 -2.05 19.64 4.74
N GLU A 92 -1.18 20.59 4.46
CA GLU A 92 -1.53 21.84 3.77
C GLU A 92 -2.08 21.58 2.37
N HIS A 93 -1.44 20.67 1.62
CA HIS A 93 -1.82 20.36 0.24
C HIS A 93 -2.73 19.13 0.13
N LEU A 94 -3.18 18.54 1.23
CA LEU A 94 -4.02 17.34 1.27
C LEU A 94 -3.47 16.21 0.41
N GLN A 95 -2.14 15.98 0.51
CA GLN A 95 -1.45 14.95 -0.26
C GLN A 95 -1.19 13.71 0.57
N GLY A 96 -1.30 12.57 -0.08
CA GLY A 96 -0.96 11.27 0.47
C GLY A 96 -0.12 10.43 -0.50
N GLU A 97 0.37 9.32 0.01
CA GLU A 97 1.09 8.31 -0.75
C GLU A 97 0.57 6.93 -0.41
N ILE A 98 0.52 6.05 -1.41
CA ILE A 98 0.13 4.64 -1.26
C ILE A 98 1.35 3.74 -1.30
N GLY A 99 1.36 2.71 -0.43
CA GLY A 99 2.37 1.66 -0.43
C GLY A 99 1.75 0.29 -0.28
N PHE A 100 2.44 -0.71 -0.82
CA PHE A 100 1.99 -2.10 -0.77
C PHE A 100 3.17 -3.07 -0.85
N VAL A 101 3.05 -4.17 -0.13
CA VAL A 101 3.93 -5.33 -0.23
C VAL A 101 3.06 -6.57 -0.30
N VAL A 102 3.32 -7.45 -1.27
CA VAL A 102 2.53 -8.67 -1.49
C VAL A 102 3.44 -9.88 -1.51
N HIS A 103 3.05 -10.91 -0.76
CA HIS A 103 3.76 -12.19 -0.74
C HIS A 103 3.90 -12.74 -2.17
N PRO A 104 5.08 -13.19 -2.61
CA PRO A 104 5.32 -13.63 -3.99
C PRO A 104 4.32 -14.66 -4.51
N ASP A 105 3.95 -15.65 -3.69
CA ASP A 105 3.01 -16.71 -4.07
C ASP A 105 1.59 -16.19 -4.39
N HIS A 106 1.30 -14.94 -4.03
CA HIS A 106 0.00 -14.29 -4.24
C HIS A 106 0.05 -13.16 -5.28
N GLN A 107 1.21 -12.91 -5.88
CA GLN A 107 1.36 -11.96 -6.98
C GLN A 107 0.73 -12.49 -8.29
N GLY A 108 0.47 -11.61 -9.26
CA GLY A 108 -0.07 -11.98 -10.57
C GLY A 108 -1.55 -12.39 -10.58
N LYS A 109 -2.23 -12.47 -9.42
CA LYS A 109 -3.60 -12.96 -9.27
C LYS A 109 -4.66 -11.84 -9.13
N GLY A 110 -4.25 -10.58 -9.24
CA GLY A 110 -5.14 -9.42 -9.13
C GLY A 110 -5.43 -8.97 -7.70
N TYR A 111 -4.98 -9.66 -6.68
CA TYR A 111 -5.23 -9.30 -5.27
C TYR A 111 -4.67 -7.92 -4.88
N ALA A 112 -3.50 -7.58 -5.43
CA ALA A 112 -2.89 -6.28 -5.16
C ALA A 112 -3.75 -5.11 -5.67
N VAL A 113 -4.34 -5.22 -6.86
CA VAL A 113 -5.27 -4.22 -7.40
C VAL A 113 -6.49 -4.10 -6.51
N GLU A 114 -7.09 -5.23 -6.11
CA GLU A 114 -8.28 -5.28 -5.27
C GLU A 114 -8.05 -4.59 -3.92
N ALA A 115 -6.95 -4.91 -3.23
CA ALA A 115 -6.61 -4.31 -1.95
C ALA A 115 -6.20 -2.83 -2.06
N ALA A 116 -5.37 -2.48 -3.05
CA ALA A 116 -4.92 -1.11 -3.25
C ALA A 116 -6.07 -0.17 -3.66
N THR A 117 -7.08 -0.66 -4.39
CA THR A 117 -8.32 0.08 -4.66
C THR A 117 -9.04 0.47 -3.37
N VAL A 118 -9.09 -0.42 -2.38
CA VAL A 118 -9.64 -0.08 -1.05
C VAL A 118 -8.83 1.01 -0.39
N MET A 119 -7.49 0.96 -0.47
CA MET A 119 -6.63 2.00 0.13
C MET A 119 -6.79 3.35 -0.54
N LEU A 120 -6.92 3.41 -1.88
CA LEU A 120 -7.24 4.65 -2.60
C LEU A 120 -8.60 5.21 -2.16
N ARG A 121 -9.63 4.36 -2.05
CA ARG A 121 -10.94 4.76 -1.54
C ARG A 121 -10.85 5.33 -0.14
N MET A 122 -10.15 4.69 0.77
CA MET A 122 -9.95 5.20 2.13
C MET A 122 -9.21 6.54 2.12
N GLY A 123 -8.18 6.68 1.29
CA GLY A 123 -7.41 7.91 1.15
C GLY A 123 -8.26 9.08 0.65
N PHE A 124 -9.01 8.90 -0.42
CA PHE A 124 -9.83 9.96 -1.01
C PHE A 124 -11.09 10.25 -0.20
N GLU A 125 -11.84 9.22 0.20
CA GLU A 125 -13.18 9.40 0.76
C GLU A 125 -13.19 9.57 2.30
N ARG A 126 -12.17 9.05 3.01
CA ARG A 126 -12.10 9.11 4.49
C ARG A 126 -11.01 10.03 4.99
N LEU A 127 -9.78 9.90 4.50
CA LEU A 127 -8.67 10.77 4.89
C LEU A 127 -8.72 12.14 4.19
N GLY A 128 -9.55 12.28 3.14
CA GLY A 128 -9.80 13.54 2.46
C GLY A 128 -8.61 14.03 1.62
N PHE A 129 -7.82 13.12 1.07
CA PHE A 129 -6.72 13.54 0.21
C PHE A 129 -7.23 14.13 -1.11
N HIS A 130 -6.61 15.22 -1.54
CA HIS A 130 -6.81 15.79 -2.88
C HIS A 130 -6.01 15.01 -3.93
N ARG A 131 -4.85 14.48 -3.53
CA ARG A 131 -3.93 13.76 -4.41
C ARG A 131 -3.28 12.60 -3.66
N ILE A 132 -3.18 11.46 -4.31
CA ILE A 132 -2.41 10.31 -3.82
C ILE A 132 -1.34 9.97 -4.85
N ALA A 133 -0.07 9.95 -4.40
CA ALA A 133 1.05 9.47 -5.18
C ALA A 133 1.37 8.01 -4.86
N GLY A 134 2.18 7.39 -5.70
CA GLY A 134 2.82 6.11 -5.46
C GLY A 134 4.19 6.12 -6.15
N GLN A 135 5.17 5.49 -5.53
CA GLN A 135 6.54 5.49 -6.02
C GLN A 135 7.08 4.07 -6.09
N CYS A 136 7.96 3.82 -7.07
CA CYS A 136 8.68 2.55 -7.16
C CYS A 136 10.02 2.71 -7.88
N ASP A 137 10.93 1.76 -7.61
CA ASP A 137 12.14 1.57 -8.42
C ASP A 137 11.75 1.29 -9.88
N PRO A 138 12.39 1.92 -10.88
CA PRO A 138 12.08 1.69 -12.30
C PRO A 138 12.22 0.23 -12.76
N ARG A 139 13.01 -0.56 -12.05
CA ARG A 139 13.19 -2.00 -12.29
C ARG A 139 12.03 -2.84 -11.75
N ASN A 140 11.18 -2.28 -10.89
CA ASN A 140 9.99 -2.94 -10.33
C ASN A 140 8.79 -2.80 -11.28
N ALA A 141 8.83 -3.51 -12.41
CA ALA A 141 7.75 -3.50 -13.39
C ALA A 141 6.39 -3.93 -12.82
N ALA A 142 6.38 -4.81 -11.82
CA ALA A 142 5.15 -5.27 -11.18
C ALA A 142 4.46 -4.13 -10.40
N SER A 143 5.23 -3.33 -9.66
CA SER A 143 4.70 -2.17 -8.93
C SER A 143 4.22 -1.07 -9.89
N ALA A 144 5.00 -0.77 -10.93
CA ALA A 144 4.59 0.18 -11.96
C ALA A 144 3.28 -0.23 -12.64
N SER A 145 3.17 -1.49 -13.10
CA SER A 145 1.97 -2.02 -13.72
C SER A 145 0.76 -2.02 -12.78
N LEU A 146 0.97 -2.26 -11.47
CA LEU A 146 -0.10 -2.17 -10.49
C LEU A 146 -0.64 -0.74 -10.42
N MET A 147 0.21 0.27 -10.31
CA MET A 147 -0.20 1.67 -10.25
C MET A 147 -0.94 2.12 -11.53
N GLU A 148 -0.47 1.69 -12.71
CA GLU A 148 -1.17 1.92 -13.98
C GLU A 148 -2.56 1.27 -14.00
N ARG A 149 -2.68 0.03 -13.53
CA ARG A 149 -3.97 -0.69 -13.44
C ARG A 149 -4.94 -0.07 -12.43
N LEU A 150 -4.44 0.63 -11.42
CA LEU A 150 -5.25 1.43 -10.50
C LEU A 150 -5.74 2.74 -11.15
N GLY A 151 -5.29 3.06 -12.37
CA GLY A 151 -5.62 4.29 -13.08
C GLY A 151 -4.74 5.48 -12.67
N MET A 152 -3.66 5.25 -11.94
CA MET A 152 -2.69 6.30 -11.62
C MET A 152 -1.87 6.61 -12.88
N ARG A 153 -1.68 7.91 -13.18
CA ARG A 153 -0.82 8.31 -14.32
C ARG A 153 0.62 8.44 -13.87
N ARG A 154 1.53 8.04 -14.72
CA ARG A 154 2.96 8.29 -14.52
C ARG A 154 3.25 9.77 -14.73
N GLU A 155 3.85 10.42 -13.74
CA GLU A 155 4.18 11.85 -13.78
C GLU A 155 5.67 12.14 -13.89
N ALA A 156 6.51 11.26 -13.34
CA ALA A 156 7.95 11.45 -13.42
C ALA A 156 8.75 10.14 -13.48
N HIS A 157 9.95 10.25 -14.00
CA HIS A 157 11.05 9.31 -13.83
C HIS A 157 12.27 10.11 -13.35
N LEU A 158 12.55 10.01 -12.07
CA LEU A 158 13.72 10.64 -11.48
C LEU A 158 14.91 9.70 -11.64
N LEU A 159 16.02 10.21 -12.19
CA LEU A 159 17.22 9.41 -12.42
C LEU A 159 18.15 9.55 -11.21
N GLU A 160 18.66 8.42 -10.72
CA GLU A 160 19.68 8.35 -9.66
C GLU A 160 19.41 9.27 -8.47
N ASN A 161 18.14 9.38 -8.07
CA ASN A 161 17.70 10.29 -7.01
C ASN A 161 17.75 9.70 -5.61
N MET A 162 18.02 8.39 -5.48
CA MET A 162 18.11 7.70 -4.20
C MET A 162 19.37 6.82 -4.14
N LEU A 163 20.07 6.85 -3.01
CA LEU A 163 21.15 5.91 -2.72
C LEU A 163 20.60 4.76 -1.87
N VAL A 164 20.39 3.60 -2.47
CA VAL A 164 19.81 2.42 -1.83
C VAL A 164 20.87 1.33 -1.71
N ARG A 165 21.27 0.99 -0.50
CA ARG A 165 22.27 -0.08 -0.20
C ARG A 165 23.56 0.08 -1.01
N GLY A 166 24.03 1.34 -1.20
CA GLY A 166 25.25 1.66 -1.92
C GLY A 166 25.11 1.78 -3.44
N GLU A 167 23.91 1.59 -4.00
CA GLU A 167 23.60 1.75 -5.43
C GLU A 167 22.72 2.99 -5.65
N TRP A 168 23.06 3.83 -6.64
CA TRP A 168 22.21 4.91 -7.10
C TRP A 168 21.06 4.34 -7.94
N VAL A 169 19.83 4.58 -7.50
CA VAL A 169 18.61 4.12 -8.17
C VAL A 169 17.72 5.29 -8.52
N GLY A 170 16.92 5.12 -9.57
CA GLY A 170 15.89 6.09 -9.94
C GLY A 170 14.56 5.81 -9.23
N THR A 171 13.58 6.70 -9.46
CA THR A 171 12.23 6.57 -8.97
C THR A 171 11.22 6.87 -10.06
N LEU A 172 10.28 5.95 -10.31
CA LEU A 172 9.05 6.27 -11.03
C LEU A 172 8.03 6.85 -10.06
N VAL A 173 7.40 7.94 -10.45
CA VAL A 173 6.34 8.60 -9.68
C VAL A 173 5.04 8.49 -10.45
N PHE A 174 4.04 7.94 -9.78
CA PHE A 174 2.65 7.87 -10.26
C PHE A 174 1.75 8.69 -9.35
N ALA A 175 0.61 9.16 -9.88
CA ALA A 175 -0.35 9.86 -9.06
C ALA A 175 -1.78 9.79 -9.60
N MET A 176 -2.73 10.04 -8.71
CA MET A 176 -4.15 10.20 -9.01
C MET A 176 -4.71 11.37 -8.21
N LEU A 177 -5.60 12.15 -8.80
CA LEU A 177 -6.35 13.21 -8.15
C LEU A 177 -7.72 12.69 -7.66
N ALA A 178 -8.27 13.33 -6.63
CA ALA A 178 -9.61 13.01 -6.12
C ALA A 178 -10.70 13.11 -7.20
N THR A 179 -10.58 14.07 -8.12
CA THR A 179 -11.50 14.23 -9.24
C THR A 179 -11.41 13.08 -10.25
N GLU A 180 -10.21 12.54 -10.48
CA GLU A 180 -10.00 11.39 -11.36
C GLU A 180 -10.58 10.11 -10.74
N TRP A 181 -10.38 9.93 -9.42
CA TRP A 181 -11.00 8.86 -8.63
C TRP A 181 -12.54 8.90 -8.74
N GLN A 182 -13.15 10.06 -8.48
CA GLN A 182 -14.61 10.23 -8.55
C GLN A 182 -15.15 9.91 -9.94
N ALA A 183 -14.46 10.36 -11.00
CA ALA A 183 -14.85 10.07 -12.37
C ALA A 183 -14.74 8.57 -12.72
N ALA A 184 -13.74 7.86 -12.19
CA ALA A 184 -13.59 6.42 -12.37
C ALA A 184 -14.69 5.64 -11.63
N GLU A 185 -14.99 6.00 -10.39
CA GLU A 185 -16.07 5.38 -9.59
C GLU A 185 -17.45 5.60 -10.22
N ALA A 186 -17.71 6.80 -10.78
CA ALA A 186 -18.95 7.08 -11.47
C ALA A 186 -19.15 6.20 -12.72
N ARG A 187 -18.08 5.99 -13.49
CA ARG A 187 -18.09 5.09 -14.67
C ARG A 187 -18.30 3.62 -14.30
N ALA A 188 -17.76 3.17 -13.19
CA ALA A 188 -17.91 1.78 -12.74
C ALA A 188 -19.31 1.44 -12.21
N ARG A 189 -20.12 2.48 -11.88
CA ARG A 189 -21.51 2.34 -11.40
C ARG A 189 -22.57 2.49 -12.49
N ALA A 190 -22.19 3.00 -13.66
CA ALA A 190 -23.07 3.21 -14.83
C ALA A 190 -23.14 1.97 -15.71
#